data_5a3b7873e6f6fefd37c7c84ec9172d46
#
_entry.id   5a3b7873e6f6fefd37c7c84ec9172d46
#
_cell.length_a   1.000
_cell.length_b   1.000
_cell.length_c   1.000
_cell.angle_alpha   90.00
_cell.angle_beta   90.00
_cell.angle_gamma   90.00
#
_symmetry.space_group_name_H-M   'P 1'
#
loop_
_entity.id
_entity.type
_entity.pdbx_description
1 polymer ?
#
loop_
_entity_poly.entity_id
_entity_poly.type
_entity_poly.pdbx_seq_one_letter_code
_entity_poly.pdbx_strand_id
1 'polypeptide(L)'
;MSLLALVVLQAAAAAGPVPTLRIDYVHTGSAEHEAYSLDALVLEGPWPGHPDRAIDGSNLGRYRFEVKDAASGKLLYSRGFASVFGEWETTSEAKTTARAFHESLRFPLPGAKAKVVLSERAADGSFRESWSLEIDPADPAIDRSGPPASAKVWTVERNGEPRDKVDLLLIGDGYTAGEMAKWHADAKRLTEILFASSPFKERRKDFNVWAVDVPSDESGVARPSDGVFRKSALRATYDAFGSERYVLVFDNKRLREAASAAPYEFMEVVVNDRKYGGGGIHNLYATVSADNRFTPYVFVHEFGHHFAGLADEYY
;
A
#
# COMPACT_ATOMS: atom_id res chain seq x y z
N MET A 1 -6.07 -52.10 41.94
CA MET A 1 -6.39 -51.79 40.55
C MET A 1 -6.21 -50.29 40.37
N SER A 2 -5.05 -49.86 39.79
CA SER A 2 -4.75 -48.47 39.55
C SER A 2 -5.14 -48.13 38.12
N LEU A 3 -6.08 -47.17 37.96
CA LEU A 3 -6.41 -46.58 36.66
C LEU A 3 -5.32 -45.54 36.31
N LEU A 4 -4.51 -45.83 35.29
CA LEU A 4 -3.65 -44.83 34.63
C LEU A 4 -4.54 -43.98 33.73
N ALA A 5 -4.69 -42.69 34.05
CA ALA A 5 -5.33 -41.73 33.18
C ALA A 5 -4.31 -41.31 32.09
N LEU A 6 -4.57 -41.67 30.85
CA LEU A 6 -3.80 -41.27 29.68
C LEU A 6 -4.18 -39.81 29.35
N VAL A 7 -3.32 -38.86 29.68
CA VAL A 7 -3.47 -37.46 29.24
C VAL A 7 -2.96 -37.36 27.80
N VAL A 8 -3.87 -37.32 26.83
CA VAL A 8 -3.54 -37.02 25.44
C VAL A 8 -3.34 -35.52 25.32
N LEU A 9 -2.08 -35.08 25.31
CA LEU A 9 -1.72 -33.70 24.86
C LEU A 9 -1.98 -33.65 23.37
N GLN A 10 -3.07 -33.05 22.96
CA GLN A 10 -3.23 -32.60 21.58
C GLN A 10 -2.29 -31.41 21.39
N ALA A 11 -1.17 -31.63 20.68
CA ALA A 11 -0.36 -30.55 20.15
C ALA A 11 -1.23 -29.77 19.12
N ALA A 12 -1.63 -28.58 19.47
CA ALA A 12 -2.19 -27.67 18.47
C ALA A 12 -1.12 -27.47 17.39
N ALA A 13 -1.37 -28.02 16.21
CA ALA A 13 -0.55 -27.74 15.05
C ALA A 13 -0.54 -26.20 14.89
N ALA A 14 0.63 -25.58 14.94
CA ALA A 14 0.78 -24.17 14.67
C ALA A 14 0.22 -23.94 13.28
N ALA A 15 -0.91 -23.24 13.18
CA ALA A 15 -1.47 -22.84 11.91
C ALA A 15 -0.39 -22.05 11.17
N GLY A 16 -0.12 -22.40 9.91
CA GLY A 16 0.83 -21.65 9.08
C GLY A 16 0.45 -20.16 9.02
N PRO A 17 1.36 -19.31 8.53
CA PRO A 17 1.07 -17.89 8.43
C PRO A 17 -0.19 -17.66 7.59
N VAL A 18 -1.08 -16.79 8.09
CA VAL A 18 -2.33 -16.42 7.40
C VAL A 18 -1.98 -15.67 6.12
N PRO A 19 -2.52 -16.08 4.95
CA PRO A 19 -2.28 -15.34 3.71
C PRO A 19 -2.95 -13.96 3.72
N THR A 20 -2.50 -13.08 2.84
CA THR A 20 -3.14 -11.78 2.56
C THR A 20 -4.20 -11.97 1.49
N LEU A 21 -5.41 -11.49 1.72
CA LEU A 21 -6.40 -11.28 0.67
C LEU A 21 -6.33 -9.83 0.19
N ARG A 22 -6.21 -9.64 -1.13
CA ARG A 22 -6.35 -8.36 -1.80
C ARG A 22 -7.66 -8.35 -2.59
N ILE A 23 -8.44 -7.30 -2.39
CA ILE A 23 -9.62 -6.98 -3.19
C ILE A 23 -9.22 -5.84 -4.12
N ASP A 24 -9.19 -6.11 -5.42
CA ASP A 24 -9.04 -5.10 -6.44
C ASP A 24 -10.43 -4.62 -6.88
N TYR A 25 -10.61 -3.31 -6.96
CA TYR A 25 -11.89 -2.71 -7.33
C TYR A 25 -11.68 -1.45 -8.17
N VAL A 26 -12.70 -1.08 -8.92
CA VAL A 26 -12.74 0.19 -9.65
C VAL A 26 -13.58 1.18 -8.84
N HIS A 27 -12.97 2.30 -8.47
CA HIS A 27 -13.60 3.44 -7.85
C HIS A 27 -13.85 4.50 -8.92
N THR A 28 -15.09 4.81 -9.19
CA THR A 28 -15.49 5.74 -10.26
C THR A 28 -16.45 6.79 -9.73
N GLY A 29 -16.40 7.98 -10.31
CA GLY A 29 -17.34 9.04 -9.91
C GLY A 29 -16.88 10.42 -10.33
N SER A 30 -17.40 11.40 -9.61
CA SER A 30 -17.15 12.84 -9.72
C SER A 30 -17.05 13.44 -8.32
N ALA A 31 -16.95 14.76 -8.20
CA ALA A 31 -17.00 15.44 -6.89
C ALA A 31 -18.30 15.24 -6.09
N GLU A 32 -19.38 14.74 -6.72
CA GLU A 32 -20.70 14.61 -6.10
C GLU A 32 -21.17 13.16 -5.96
N HIS A 33 -20.58 12.23 -6.70
CA HIS A 33 -21.04 10.85 -6.79
C HIS A 33 -19.87 9.88 -6.87
N GLU A 34 -19.95 8.83 -6.08
CA GLU A 34 -19.00 7.70 -6.07
C GLU A 34 -19.73 6.38 -6.35
N ALA A 35 -19.07 5.48 -7.05
CA ALA A 35 -19.51 4.11 -7.26
C ALA A 35 -18.32 3.15 -7.28
N TYR A 36 -18.56 1.91 -6.88
CA TYR A 36 -17.54 0.89 -6.70
C TYR A 36 -17.93 -0.38 -7.44
N SER A 37 -16.95 -1.02 -8.08
CA SER A 37 -17.14 -2.30 -8.77
C SER A 37 -15.99 -3.23 -8.47
N LEU A 38 -16.29 -4.46 -8.06
CA LEU A 38 -15.28 -5.50 -7.87
C LEU A 38 -14.58 -5.79 -9.22
N ASP A 39 -13.24 -5.81 -9.21
CA ASP A 39 -12.42 -6.26 -10.34
C ASP A 39 -11.89 -7.69 -10.09
N ALA A 40 -11.16 -7.90 -8.99
CA ALA A 40 -10.56 -9.20 -8.69
C ALA A 40 -10.42 -9.46 -7.18
N LEU A 41 -10.34 -10.74 -6.84
CA LEU A 41 -9.89 -11.23 -5.54
C LEU A 41 -8.56 -11.94 -5.74
N VAL A 42 -7.50 -11.53 -5.04
CA VAL A 42 -6.15 -12.06 -5.24
C VAL A 42 -5.59 -12.51 -3.89
N LEU A 43 -5.06 -13.74 -3.84
CA LEU A 43 -4.36 -14.25 -2.69
C LEU A 43 -2.86 -13.94 -2.83
N GLU A 44 -2.36 -13.09 -1.94
CA GLU A 44 -0.93 -12.77 -1.86
C GLU A 44 -0.22 -13.67 -0.83
N GLY A 45 1.07 -13.40 -0.61
CA GLY A 45 1.87 -14.08 0.41
C GLY A 45 1.35 -13.90 1.84
N PRO A 46 2.13 -14.34 2.84
CA PRO A 46 1.77 -14.21 4.24
C PRO A 46 1.43 -12.77 4.63
N TRP A 47 0.39 -12.60 5.46
CA TRP A 47 0.06 -11.29 6.03
C TRP A 47 1.22 -10.78 6.91
N PRO A 48 1.79 -9.61 6.62
CA PRO A 48 2.94 -9.08 7.37
C PRO A 48 2.53 -8.41 8.69
N GLY A 49 1.29 -7.89 8.79
CA GLY A 49 0.85 -7.10 9.94
C GLY A 49 0.73 -7.89 11.24
N HIS A 50 0.89 -7.18 12.36
CA HIS A 50 0.80 -7.79 13.69
C HIS A 50 -0.62 -8.29 13.99
N PRO A 51 -0.81 -9.55 14.42
CA PRO A 51 -2.14 -10.15 14.59
C PRO A 51 -3.00 -9.43 15.66
N ASP A 52 -2.38 -8.88 16.70
CA ASP A 52 -3.09 -8.17 17.77
C ASP A 52 -3.39 -6.70 17.44
N ARG A 53 -2.98 -6.21 16.25
CA ARG A 53 -3.21 -4.85 15.75
C ARG A 53 -4.09 -4.84 14.50
N ALA A 54 -5.03 -5.77 14.43
CA ALA A 54 -5.93 -5.92 13.29
C ALA A 54 -6.99 -4.78 13.22
N ILE A 55 -7.27 -4.10 14.32
CA ILE A 55 -8.29 -3.06 14.39
C ILE A 55 -7.62 -1.69 14.46
N ASP A 56 -7.93 -0.84 13.49
CA ASP A 56 -7.44 0.53 13.45
C ASP A 56 -8.23 1.42 14.40
N GLY A 57 -7.56 1.93 15.42
CA GLY A 57 -8.11 2.87 16.41
C GLY A 57 -7.71 4.34 16.13
N SER A 58 -6.98 4.64 15.05
CA SER A 58 -6.49 5.98 14.77
C SER A 58 -7.59 6.97 14.39
N ASN A 59 -8.70 6.47 13.82
CA ASN A 59 -9.77 7.29 13.23
C ASN A 59 -9.26 8.29 12.18
N LEU A 60 -8.22 7.92 11.42
CA LEU A 60 -7.67 8.72 10.32
C LEU A 60 -8.20 8.25 8.96
N GLY A 61 -7.95 9.04 7.92
CA GLY A 61 -8.28 8.72 6.53
C GLY A 61 -9.63 9.27 6.06
N ARG A 62 -9.74 9.47 4.74
CA ARG A 62 -10.97 9.83 4.04
C ARG A 62 -11.93 8.64 3.99
N TYR A 63 -11.38 7.43 3.85
CA TYR A 63 -12.08 6.17 3.79
C TYR A 63 -11.69 5.27 4.96
N ARG A 64 -12.58 4.33 5.29
CA ARG A 64 -12.31 3.23 6.22
C ARG A 64 -12.95 1.96 5.69
N PHE A 65 -12.22 0.86 5.72
CA PHE A 65 -12.85 -0.44 5.50
C PHE A 65 -12.80 -1.31 6.75
N GLU A 66 -13.80 -2.14 6.86
CA GLU A 66 -14.00 -3.09 7.95
C GLU A 66 -14.25 -4.48 7.38
N VAL A 67 -13.64 -5.50 7.95
CA VAL A 67 -13.91 -6.90 7.64
C VAL A 67 -14.63 -7.51 8.83
N LYS A 68 -15.85 -8.00 8.63
CA LYS A 68 -16.71 -8.56 9.68
C LYS A 68 -17.02 -10.02 9.39
N ASP A 69 -16.95 -10.88 10.38
CA ASP A 69 -17.43 -12.25 10.27
C ASP A 69 -18.90 -12.25 9.87
N ALA A 70 -19.27 -12.96 8.80
CA ALA A 70 -20.60 -12.89 8.23
C ALA A 70 -21.68 -13.49 9.14
N ALA A 71 -21.32 -14.46 9.97
CA ALA A 71 -22.27 -15.14 10.85
C ALA A 71 -22.53 -14.38 12.17
N SER A 72 -21.48 -13.83 12.77
CA SER A 72 -21.55 -13.19 14.09
C SER A 72 -21.56 -11.66 14.04
N GLY A 73 -21.17 -11.06 12.90
CA GLY A 73 -20.95 -9.62 12.77
C GLY A 73 -19.71 -9.10 13.50
N LYS A 74 -18.89 -10.00 14.10
CA LYS A 74 -17.68 -9.60 14.81
C LYS A 74 -16.69 -8.92 13.88
N LEU A 75 -16.17 -7.77 14.28
CA LEU A 75 -15.10 -7.08 13.58
C LEU A 75 -13.80 -7.89 13.66
N LEU A 76 -13.23 -8.24 12.51
CA LEU A 76 -11.99 -9.01 12.35
C LEU A 76 -10.81 -8.14 11.98
N TYR A 77 -11.04 -7.10 11.14
CA TYR A 77 -10.02 -6.19 10.67
C TYR A 77 -10.63 -4.83 10.35
N SER A 78 -9.88 -3.75 10.53
CA SER A 78 -10.25 -2.43 10.01
C SER A 78 -9.02 -1.61 9.70
N ARG A 79 -9.12 -0.69 8.72
CA ARG A 79 -8.09 0.28 8.38
C ARG A 79 -8.70 1.54 7.77
N GLY A 80 -8.27 2.70 8.27
CA GLY A 80 -8.52 4.00 7.66
C GLY A 80 -7.46 4.26 6.58
N PHE A 81 -7.83 4.92 5.48
CA PHE A 81 -6.92 5.24 4.38
C PHE A 81 -7.41 6.43 3.57
N ALA A 82 -6.54 6.97 2.72
CA ALA A 82 -6.91 7.86 1.63
C ALA A 82 -6.63 7.15 0.30
N SER A 83 -7.19 7.65 -0.79
CA SER A 83 -7.11 7.03 -2.10
C SER A 83 -6.77 8.02 -3.20
N VAL A 84 -6.37 7.52 -4.37
CA VAL A 84 -6.12 8.36 -5.54
C VAL A 84 -7.40 9.05 -6.01
N PHE A 85 -8.56 8.38 -5.93
CA PHE A 85 -9.85 8.99 -6.19
C PHE A 85 -10.12 10.11 -5.19
N GLY A 86 -9.90 9.88 -3.88
CA GLY A 86 -10.11 10.88 -2.83
C GLY A 86 -9.24 12.14 -2.98
N GLU A 87 -8.04 12.00 -3.53
CA GLU A 87 -7.21 13.17 -3.91
C GLU A 87 -7.80 13.90 -5.12
N TRP A 88 -8.19 13.14 -6.14
CA TRP A 88 -8.73 13.69 -7.38
C TRP A 88 -10.09 14.36 -7.19
N GLU A 89 -10.99 13.82 -6.38
CA GLU A 89 -12.35 14.37 -6.19
C GLU A 89 -12.35 15.83 -5.69
N THR A 90 -11.26 16.26 -5.04
CA THR A 90 -11.09 17.63 -4.54
C THR A 90 -10.72 18.64 -5.63
N THR A 91 -10.38 18.17 -6.83
CA THR A 91 -9.92 19.02 -7.94
C THR A 91 -11.06 19.72 -8.65
N SER A 92 -10.73 20.77 -9.42
CA SER A 92 -11.71 21.42 -10.29
C SER A 92 -12.19 20.52 -11.43
N GLU A 93 -11.37 19.58 -11.89
CA GLU A 93 -11.75 18.60 -12.92
C GLU A 93 -12.90 17.73 -12.46
N ALA A 94 -12.87 17.25 -11.23
CA ALA A 94 -13.91 16.38 -10.67
C ALA A 94 -15.30 16.99 -10.63
N LYS A 95 -15.42 18.33 -10.66
CA LYS A 95 -16.72 19.03 -10.71
C LYS A 95 -17.42 18.91 -12.05
N THR A 96 -16.70 18.56 -13.11
CA THR A 96 -17.22 18.55 -14.49
C THR A 96 -16.99 17.22 -15.23
N THR A 97 -16.19 16.34 -14.66
CA THR A 97 -15.76 15.10 -15.30
C THR A 97 -15.91 13.94 -14.33
N ALA A 98 -16.36 12.79 -14.82
CA ALA A 98 -16.26 11.53 -14.08
C ALA A 98 -15.01 10.77 -14.51
N ARG A 99 -14.30 10.19 -13.53
CA ARG A 99 -13.12 9.34 -13.76
C ARG A 99 -13.24 8.02 -13.02
N ALA A 100 -12.42 7.05 -13.42
CA ALA A 100 -12.29 5.76 -12.77
C ALA A 100 -10.84 5.53 -12.37
N PHE A 101 -10.65 5.03 -11.17
CA PHE A 101 -9.35 4.64 -10.62
C PHE A 101 -9.42 3.19 -10.16
N HIS A 102 -8.39 2.43 -10.48
CA HIS A 102 -8.24 1.08 -9.94
C HIS A 102 -7.58 1.19 -8.56
N GLU A 103 -8.20 0.61 -7.54
CA GLU A 103 -7.79 0.67 -6.14
C GLU A 103 -7.80 -0.73 -5.51
N SER A 104 -7.23 -0.88 -4.31
CA SER A 104 -7.17 -2.18 -3.64
C SER A 104 -7.30 -2.05 -2.13
N LEU A 105 -8.01 -3.00 -1.51
CA LEU A 105 -8.00 -3.25 -0.06
C LEU A 105 -7.16 -4.50 0.23
N ARG A 106 -6.42 -4.52 1.33
CA ARG A 106 -5.58 -5.65 1.76
C ARG A 106 -5.80 -5.93 3.24
N PHE A 107 -5.98 -7.21 3.57
CA PHE A 107 -6.18 -7.68 4.94
C PHE A 107 -5.88 -9.19 5.05
N PRO A 108 -5.71 -9.74 6.28
CA PRO A 108 -5.51 -11.18 6.45
C PRO A 108 -6.74 -11.95 5.97
N LEU A 109 -6.54 -13.03 5.22
CA LEU A 109 -7.61 -13.88 4.72
C LEU A 109 -8.50 -14.36 5.88
N PRO A 110 -9.82 -14.09 5.86
CA PRO A 110 -10.72 -14.59 6.91
C PRO A 110 -10.78 -16.10 6.95
N GLY A 111 -10.94 -16.69 8.14
CA GLY A 111 -11.09 -18.14 8.28
C GLY A 111 -12.47 -18.67 7.88
N ALA A 112 -13.45 -17.80 7.69
CA ALA A 112 -14.83 -18.09 7.27
C ALA A 112 -15.37 -16.95 6.43
N LYS A 113 -16.61 -17.10 5.92
CA LYS A 113 -17.29 -16.03 5.18
C LYS A 113 -17.30 -14.72 5.95
N ALA A 114 -17.00 -13.64 5.27
CA ALA A 114 -16.90 -12.31 5.84
C ALA A 114 -17.60 -11.26 4.97
N LYS A 115 -18.12 -10.20 5.60
CA LYS A 115 -18.56 -8.98 4.91
C LYS A 115 -17.47 -7.93 5.02
N VAL A 116 -17.00 -7.43 3.87
CA VAL A 116 -16.15 -6.25 3.78
C VAL A 116 -17.03 -5.03 3.56
N VAL A 117 -16.88 -4.02 4.40
CA VAL A 117 -17.64 -2.77 4.34
C VAL A 117 -16.65 -1.64 4.10
N LEU A 118 -16.82 -0.89 3.02
CA LEU A 118 -16.12 0.34 2.73
C LEU A 118 -17.01 1.52 3.13
N SER A 119 -16.44 2.46 3.86
CA SER A 119 -17.14 3.65 4.34
C SER A 119 -16.34 4.90 4.00
N GLU A 120 -17.05 5.97 3.71
CA GLU A 120 -16.54 7.31 3.45
C GLU A 120 -16.75 8.20 4.67
N ARG A 121 -15.83 9.13 4.91
CA ARG A 121 -15.95 10.12 6.00
C ARG A 121 -16.90 11.24 5.60
N ALA A 122 -17.99 11.38 6.33
CA ALA A 122 -18.92 12.47 6.18
C ALA A 122 -18.39 13.78 6.79
N ALA A 123 -19.03 14.90 6.47
CA ALA A 123 -18.64 16.23 6.95
C ALA A 123 -18.70 16.37 8.49
N ASP A 124 -19.50 15.57 9.18
CA ASP A 124 -19.58 15.52 10.64
C ASP A 124 -18.47 14.64 11.28
N GLY A 125 -17.55 14.10 10.45
CA GLY A 125 -16.44 13.23 10.86
C GLY A 125 -16.84 11.76 11.08
N SER A 126 -18.14 11.41 10.98
CA SER A 126 -18.61 10.02 11.03
C SER A 126 -18.28 9.28 9.74
N PHE A 127 -18.25 7.94 9.80
CA PHE A 127 -18.13 7.10 8.61
C PHE A 127 -19.50 6.57 8.19
N ARG A 128 -19.79 6.66 6.89
CA ARG A 128 -21.02 6.13 6.27
C ARG A 128 -20.68 5.06 5.25
N GLU A 129 -21.36 3.90 5.33
CA GLU A 129 -21.17 2.81 4.36
C GLU A 129 -21.48 3.33 2.95
N SER A 130 -20.48 3.19 2.05
CA SER A 130 -20.60 3.54 0.63
C SER A 130 -20.63 2.29 -0.26
N TRP A 131 -20.00 1.20 0.17
CA TRP A 131 -19.98 -0.08 -0.54
C TRP A 131 -19.76 -1.26 0.40
N SER A 132 -20.27 -2.43 0.02
CA SER A 132 -19.96 -3.65 0.74
C SER A 132 -19.93 -4.87 -0.17
N LEU A 133 -19.15 -5.90 0.22
CA LEU A 133 -18.93 -7.12 -0.52
C LEU A 133 -18.87 -8.30 0.45
N GLU A 134 -19.54 -9.41 0.11
CA GLU A 134 -19.36 -10.67 0.82
C GLU A 134 -18.20 -11.47 0.23
N ILE A 135 -17.36 -12.02 1.10
CA ILE A 135 -16.18 -12.82 0.74
C ILE A 135 -16.37 -14.23 1.28
N ASP A 136 -16.21 -15.20 0.41
CA ASP A 136 -16.03 -16.61 0.78
C ASP A 136 -14.54 -16.96 0.56
N PRO A 137 -13.76 -17.29 1.62
CA PRO A 137 -12.35 -17.66 1.44
C PRO A 137 -12.15 -18.93 0.61
N ALA A 138 -13.20 -19.73 0.42
CA ALA A 138 -13.18 -20.91 -0.44
C ALA A 138 -13.61 -20.63 -1.89
N ASP A 139 -13.92 -19.38 -2.24
CA ASP A 139 -14.35 -19.02 -3.59
C ASP A 139 -13.27 -19.41 -4.63
N PRO A 140 -13.62 -20.23 -5.63
CA PRO A 140 -12.70 -20.61 -6.70
C PRO A 140 -12.30 -19.43 -7.60
N ALA A 141 -13.01 -18.32 -7.60
CA ALA A 141 -12.67 -17.10 -8.33
C ALA A 141 -11.50 -16.32 -7.73
N ILE A 142 -11.08 -16.65 -6.50
CA ILE A 142 -9.87 -16.03 -5.91
C ILE A 142 -8.64 -16.49 -6.71
N ASP A 143 -7.91 -15.54 -7.29
CA ASP A 143 -6.64 -15.79 -7.94
C ASP A 143 -5.57 -16.20 -6.92
N ARG A 144 -5.00 -17.39 -7.11
CA ARG A 144 -3.96 -17.99 -6.25
C ARG A 144 -2.63 -18.20 -6.99
N SER A 145 -2.42 -17.51 -8.10
CA SER A 145 -1.21 -17.66 -8.93
C SER A 145 0.08 -17.17 -8.25
N GLY A 146 -0.05 -16.34 -7.23
CA GLY A 146 1.09 -15.75 -6.51
C GLY A 146 1.72 -14.56 -7.24
N PRO A 147 2.81 -13.99 -6.68
CA PRO A 147 3.46 -12.82 -7.25
C PRO A 147 4.13 -13.12 -8.60
N PRO A 148 4.32 -12.09 -9.46
CA PRO A 148 5.02 -12.25 -10.73
C PRO A 148 6.44 -12.78 -10.54
N ALA A 149 6.82 -13.81 -11.32
CA ALA A 149 8.15 -14.40 -11.24
C ALA A 149 9.30 -13.44 -11.61
N SER A 150 8.98 -12.32 -12.27
CA SER A 150 9.95 -11.28 -12.66
C SER A 150 10.33 -10.35 -11.50
N ALA A 151 9.53 -10.26 -10.45
CA ALA A 151 9.81 -9.42 -9.31
C ALA A 151 10.88 -10.06 -8.42
N LYS A 152 12.02 -9.38 -8.26
CA LYS A 152 13.13 -9.85 -7.43
C LYS A 152 13.17 -9.02 -6.15
N VAL A 153 12.91 -9.68 -5.02
CA VAL A 153 12.96 -9.06 -3.70
C VAL A 153 14.35 -9.21 -3.11
N TRP A 154 14.81 -8.15 -2.47
CA TRP A 154 16.00 -8.18 -1.64
C TRP A 154 15.79 -7.39 -0.34
N THR A 155 16.58 -7.74 0.68
CA THR A 155 16.48 -7.11 2.00
C THR A 155 17.45 -5.94 2.08
N VAL A 156 16.93 -4.74 2.35
CA VAL A 156 17.77 -3.57 2.67
C VAL A 156 18.16 -3.62 4.14
N GLU A 157 17.19 -3.86 5.02
CA GLU A 157 17.40 -4.02 6.46
C GLU A 157 16.38 -5.01 7.04
N ARG A 158 16.84 -5.92 7.93
CA ARG A 158 15.97 -6.87 8.63
C ARG A 158 16.26 -6.85 10.11
N ASN A 159 15.23 -6.58 10.90
CA ASN A 159 15.30 -6.53 12.36
C ASN A 159 14.44 -7.58 13.05
N GLY A 160 13.67 -8.37 12.29
CA GLY A 160 12.83 -9.44 12.84
C GLY A 160 11.90 -10.07 11.82
N GLU A 161 10.95 -10.85 12.32
CA GLU A 161 9.89 -11.43 11.49
C GLU A 161 8.89 -10.35 11.09
N PRO A 162 8.33 -10.39 9.87
CA PRO A 162 7.38 -9.38 9.38
C PRO A 162 6.25 -9.09 10.38
N ARG A 163 5.59 -10.12 10.90
CA ARG A 163 4.49 -9.99 11.86
C ARG A 163 4.83 -9.24 13.17
N ASP A 164 6.11 -9.05 13.46
CA ASP A 164 6.60 -8.41 14.70
C ASP A 164 7.24 -7.03 14.43
N LYS A 165 7.28 -6.61 13.17
CA LYS A 165 7.92 -5.38 12.70
C LYS A 165 6.99 -4.59 11.79
N VAL A 166 7.35 -3.36 11.50
CA VAL A 166 6.77 -2.58 10.41
C VAL A 166 7.53 -2.90 9.14
N ASP A 167 6.85 -3.42 8.14
CA ASP A 167 7.47 -3.76 6.87
C ASP A 167 7.31 -2.63 5.86
N LEU A 168 8.40 -1.89 5.62
CA LEU A 168 8.49 -0.86 4.58
C LEU A 168 9.05 -1.47 3.30
N LEU A 169 8.31 -1.32 2.21
CA LEU A 169 8.73 -1.73 0.87
C LEU A 169 9.13 -0.52 0.03
N LEU A 170 10.33 -0.53 -0.52
CA LEU A 170 10.79 0.42 -1.51
C LEU A 170 10.68 -0.20 -2.92
N ILE A 171 10.12 0.53 -3.87
CA ILE A 171 9.98 0.08 -5.27
C ILE A 171 10.57 1.16 -6.18
N GLY A 172 11.56 0.77 -6.99
CA GLY A 172 12.15 1.69 -7.98
C GLY A 172 11.31 1.77 -9.25
N ASP A 173 11.01 2.98 -9.74
CA ASP A 173 10.40 3.17 -11.06
C ASP A 173 11.28 4.04 -11.95
N GLY A 174 11.33 3.72 -13.25
CA GLY A 174 12.21 4.40 -14.19
C GLY A 174 13.68 3.97 -14.13
N TYR A 175 14.01 2.88 -13.46
CA TYR A 175 15.35 2.27 -13.49
C TYR A 175 15.34 1.12 -14.50
N THR A 176 16.19 1.20 -15.53
CA THR A 176 16.39 0.11 -16.50
C THR A 176 17.18 -1.05 -15.89
N ALA A 177 17.21 -2.20 -16.55
CA ALA A 177 18.03 -3.34 -16.12
C ALA A 177 19.51 -2.97 -15.93
N GLY A 178 20.04 -2.03 -16.74
CA GLY A 178 21.40 -1.51 -16.59
C GLY A 178 21.62 -0.58 -15.39
N GLU A 179 20.55 -0.08 -14.78
CA GLU A 179 20.56 0.87 -13.67
C GLU A 179 20.22 0.23 -12.31
N MET A 180 20.11 -1.10 -12.24
CA MET A 180 19.78 -1.78 -10.97
C MET A 180 20.82 -1.52 -9.88
N ALA A 181 22.11 -1.36 -10.21
CA ALA A 181 23.11 -0.96 -9.23
C ALA A 181 22.84 0.43 -8.63
N LYS A 182 22.36 1.38 -9.44
CA LYS A 182 21.92 2.70 -8.99
C LYS A 182 20.69 2.57 -8.08
N TRP A 183 19.68 1.79 -8.52
CA TRP A 183 18.49 1.53 -7.72
C TRP A 183 18.83 1.00 -6.32
N HIS A 184 19.71 -0.01 -6.25
CA HIS A 184 20.14 -0.56 -4.96
C HIS A 184 20.90 0.46 -4.08
N ALA A 185 21.68 1.35 -4.70
CA ALA A 185 22.36 2.43 -3.98
C ALA A 185 21.36 3.47 -3.45
N ASP A 186 20.37 3.85 -4.27
CA ASP A 186 19.32 4.80 -3.88
C ASP A 186 18.45 4.26 -2.75
N ALA A 187 18.00 3.00 -2.83
CA ALA A 187 17.21 2.37 -1.78
C ALA A 187 17.93 2.34 -0.43
N LYS A 188 19.23 1.98 -0.43
CA LYS A 188 20.06 2.02 0.79
C LYS A 188 20.21 3.44 1.33
N ARG A 189 20.53 4.40 0.46
CA ARG A 189 20.71 5.81 0.83
C ARG A 189 19.43 6.39 1.45
N LEU A 190 18.27 6.13 0.86
CA LEU A 190 16.98 6.63 1.36
C LEU A 190 16.63 5.97 2.69
N THR A 191 16.90 4.67 2.86
CA THR A 191 16.73 3.99 4.15
C THR A 191 17.56 4.66 5.25
N GLU A 192 18.84 5.01 4.98
CA GLU A 192 19.67 5.72 5.96
C GLU A 192 19.12 7.14 6.26
N ILE A 193 18.57 7.83 5.27
CA ILE A 193 17.93 9.15 5.46
C ILE A 193 16.72 9.04 6.38
N LEU A 194 15.84 8.06 6.18
CA LEU A 194 14.68 7.84 7.05
C LEU A 194 15.13 7.62 8.49
N PHE A 195 16.08 6.72 8.69
CA PHE A 195 16.58 6.38 10.04
C PHE A 195 17.62 7.35 10.61
N ALA A 196 17.93 8.43 9.92
CA ALA A 196 18.60 9.59 10.48
C ALA A 196 17.63 10.60 11.09
N SER A 197 16.34 10.51 10.78
CA SER A 197 15.29 11.45 11.17
C SER A 197 14.44 10.91 12.33
N SER A 198 14.23 11.73 13.39
CA SER A 198 13.27 11.38 14.45
C SER A 198 11.82 11.45 13.94
N PRO A 199 10.91 10.58 14.43
CA PRO A 199 11.11 9.55 15.46
C PRO A 199 11.63 8.21 14.91
N PHE A 200 11.86 8.08 13.60
CA PHE A 200 12.27 6.82 12.96
C PHE A 200 13.66 6.37 13.41
N LYS A 201 14.57 7.32 13.68
CA LYS A 201 15.89 7.05 14.20
C LYS A 201 15.87 6.21 15.48
N GLU A 202 15.05 6.58 16.43
CA GLU A 202 14.90 5.90 17.73
C GLU A 202 14.17 4.55 17.59
N ARG A 203 13.38 4.41 16.52
CA ARG A 203 12.54 3.26 16.25
C ARG A 203 13.06 2.36 15.12
N ARG A 204 14.29 2.59 14.63
CA ARG A 204 14.88 1.85 13.51
C ARG A 204 14.74 0.33 13.64
N LYS A 205 14.93 -0.22 14.83
CA LYS A 205 14.81 -1.66 15.09
C LYS A 205 13.38 -2.20 15.03
N ASP A 206 12.40 -1.35 14.95
CA ASP A 206 11.00 -1.75 14.81
C ASP A 206 10.60 -1.94 13.34
N PHE A 207 11.50 -1.65 12.39
CA PHE A 207 11.26 -1.76 10.96
C PHE A 207 12.07 -2.89 10.33
N ASN A 208 11.49 -3.54 9.33
CA ASN A 208 12.20 -4.18 8.23
C ASN A 208 12.07 -3.27 7.00
N VAL A 209 13.09 -3.27 6.14
CA VAL A 209 13.05 -2.58 4.85
C VAL A 209 13.37 -3.56 3.75
N TRP A 210 12.44 -3.72 2.85
CA TRP A 210 12.49 -4.55 1.65
C TRP A 210 12.61 -3.68 0.42
N ALA A 211 13.18 -4.21 -0.63
CA ALA A 211 13.14 -3.57 -1.93
C ALA A 211 12.86 -4.59 -3.03
N VAL A 212 12.24 -4.12 -4.10
CA VAL A 212 11.86 -4.94 -5.25
C VAL A 212 12.49 -4.37 -6.52
N ASP A 213 13.10 -5.25 -7.32
CA ASP A 213 13.63 -4.94 -8.64
C ASP A 213 12.54 -5.15 -9.68
N VAL A 214 12.09 -4.07 -10.31
CA VAL A 214 11.15 -4.06 -11.42
C VAL A 214 11.73 -3.21 -12.57
N PRO A 215 12.62 -3.79 -13.40
CA PRO A 215 13.29 -3.02 -14.44
C PRO A 215 12.32 -2.38 -15.42
N SER A 216 12.50 -1.10 -15.69
CA SER A 216 11.77 -0.33 -16.69
C SER A 216 12.36 -0.50 -18.09
N ASP A 217 11.53 -0.35 -19.12
CA ASP A 217 12.00 -0.37 -20.52
C ASP A 217 12.85 0.87 -20.82
N GLU A 218 12.52 2.01 -20.20
CA GLU A 218 13.20 3.29 -20.39
C GLU A 218 13.60 3.91 -19.04
N SER A 219 14.73 4.63 -19.03
CA SER A 219 15.19 5.37 -17.86
C SER A 219 14.35 6.63 -17.64
N GLY A 220 14.02 6.90 -16.37
CA GLY A 220 13.19 8.00 -15.94
C GLY A 220 11.69 7.71 -16.02
N VAL A 221 10.88 8.68 -15.61
CA VAL A 221 9.41 8.59 -15.58
C VAL A 221 8.78 9.70 -16.43
N ALA A 222 7.47 9.62 -16.66
CA ALA A 222 6.76 10.61 -17.46
C ALA A 222 6.70 11.98 -16.75
N ARG A 223 6.87 13.06 -17.54
CA ARG A 223 6.71 14.46 -17.16
C ARG A 223 5.93 15.17 -18.27
N PRO A 224 4.60 15.03 -18.30
CA PRO A 224 3.77 15.54 -19.39
C PRO A 224 3.94 17.02 -19.69
N SER A 225 4.08 17.89 -18.68
CA SER A 225 4.30 19.33 -18.85
C SER A 225 5.62 19.65 -19.58
N ASP A 226 6.64 18.78 -19.45
CA ASP A 226 7.93 18.88 -20.15
C ASP A 226 7.89 18.17 -21.53
N GLY A 227 6.75 17.58 -21.93
CA GLY A 227 6.62 16.79 -23.16
C GLY A 227 7.37 15.45 -23.09
N VAL A 228 7.72 14.97 -21.90
CA VAL A 228 8.48 13.74 -21.68
C VAL A 228 7.54 12.59 -21.32
N PHE A 229 7.57 11.53 -22.13
CA PHE A 229 6.82 10.29 -21.88
C PHE A 229 7.79 9.12 -21.83
N ARG A 230 7.64 8.24 -20.82
CA ARG A 230 8.54 7.11 -20.55
C ARG A 230 7.75 5.82 -20.29
N LYS A 231 8.31 4.71 -20.75
CA LYS A 231 7.81 3.37 -20.45
C LYS A 231 8.46 2.84 -19.18
N SER A 232 8.12 3.47 -18.05
CA SER A 232 8.57 2.98 -16.75
C SER A 232 7.73 1.78 -16.29
N ALA A 233 8.27 0.99 -15.37
CA ALA A 233 7.67 -0.28 -14.92
C ALA A 233 6.31 -0.08 -14.25
N LEU A 234 6.20 0.92 -13.37
CA LEU A 234 4.98 1.24 -12.63
C LEU A 234 4.17 2.36 -13.27
N ARG A 235 4.70 3.01 -14.33
CA ARG A 235 4.09 4.16 -14.99
C ARG A 235 3.85 5.35 -14.06
N ALA A 236 4.77 5.57 -13.12
CA ALA A 236 4.76 6.80 -12.33
C ALA A 236 4.84 8.03 -13.25
N THR A 237 4.11 9.08 -12.89
CA THR A 237 4.07 10.31 -13.65
C THR A 237 4.07 11.52 -12.75
N TYR A 238 4.79 12.55 -13.16
CA TYR A 238 4.61 13.91 -12.66
C TYR A 238 3.29 14.49 -13.17
N ASP A 239 3.02 15.71 -12.82
CA ASP A 239 1.84 16.48 -13.25
C ASP A 239 0.50 15.88 -12.79
N ALA A 240 0.53 15.05 -11.74
CA ALA A 240 -0.69 14.50 -11.18
C ALA A 240 -1.63 15.63 -10.74
N PHE A 241 -2.87 15.57 -11.21
CA PHE A 241 -3.92 16.54 -10.91
C PHE A 241 -3.56 18.01 -11.21
N GLY A 242 -2.69 18.23 -12.21
CA GLY A 242 -2.27 19.55 -12.66
C GLY A 242 -1.16 20.20 -11.81
N SER A 243 -0.58 19.46 -10.87
CA SER A 243 0.58 19.91 -10.08
C SER A 243 1.87 19.30 -10.61
N GLU A 244 2.76 20.13 -11.16
CA GLU A 244 4.02 19.69 -11.76
C GLU A 244 4.95 18.89 -10.82
N ARG A 245 4.83 19.11 -9.53
CA ARG A 245 5.64 18.43 -8.50
C ARG A 245 4.98 17.19 -7.92
N TYR A 246 3.68 16.98 -8.18
CA TYR A 246 2.97 15.84 -7.62
C TYR A 246 3.21 14.62 -8.49
N VAL A 247 3.78 13.58 -7.88
CA VAL A 247 4.14 12.33 -8.57
C VAL A 247 3.25 11.22 -8.06
N LEU A 248 2.52 10.55 -8.96
CA LEU A 248 1.67 9.44 -8.59
C LEU A 248 1.83 8.24 -9.53
N VAL A 249 1.43 7.08 -9.05
CA VAL A 249 1.24 5.85 -9.82
C VAL A 249 -0.26 5.62 -9.97
N PHE A 250 -0.78 5.82 -11.18
CA PHE A 250 -2.19 5.55 -11.49
C PHE A 250 -2.46 4.09 -11.85
N ASP A 251 -1.45 3.34 -12.28
CA ASP A 251 -1.56 1.91 -12.58
C ASP A 251 -1.41 1.08 -11.30
N ASN A 252 -2.43 1.16 -10.43
CA ASN A 252 -2.43 0.45 -9.14
C ASN A 252 -2.26 -1.05 -9.31
N LYS A 253 -2.76 -1.64 -10.40
CA LYS A 253 -2.61 -3.09 -10.65
C LYS A 253 -1.13 -3.48 -10.74
N ARG A 254 -0.35 -2.77 -11.58
CA ARG A 254 1.10 -3.00 -11.69
C ARG A 254 1.82 -2.76 -10.36
N LEU A 255 1.45 -1.70 -9.64
CA LEU A 255 2.01 -1.40 -8.33
C LEU A 255 1.78 -2.55 -7.36
N ARG A 256 0.54 -3.04 -7.25
CA ARG A 256 0.19 -4.13 -6.32
C ARG A 256 0.81 -5.47 -6.74
N GLU A 257 0.87 -5.77 -8.03
CA GLU A 257 1.56 -6.95 -8.56
C GLU A 257 3.05 -6.94 -8.19
N ALA A 258 3.75 -5.82 -8.40
CA ALA A 258 5.14 -5.68 -8.02
C ALA A 258 5.34 -5.80 -6.49
N ALA A 259 4.50 -5.14 -5.72
CA ALA A 259 4.56 -5.14 -4.26
C ALA A 259 4.26 -6.51 -3.64
N SER A 260 3.39 -7.32 -4.25
CA SER A 260 2.98 -8.63 -3.73
C SER A 260 4.14 -9.63 -3.56
N ALA A 261 5.27 -9.36 -4.19
CA ALA A 261 6.48 -10.21 -4.08
C ALA A 261 7.16 -10.12 -2.70
N ALA A 262 6.91 -9.07 -1.92
CA ALA A 262 7.53 -8.84 -0.62
C ALA A 262 6.49 -8.67 0.49
N PRO A 263 6.84 -8.92 1.76
CA PRO A 263 6.02 -8.46 2.87
C PRO A 263 5.99 -6.92 2.86
N TYR A 264 4.81 -6.31 3.05
CA TYR A 264 4.71 -4.86 3.26
C TYR A 264 3.42 -4.45 3.95
N GLU A 265 3.54 -3.47 4.82
CA GLU A 265 2.43 -2.69 5.35
C GLU A 265 2.42 -1.29 4.74
N PHE A 266 3.62 -0.74 4.49
CA PHE A 266 3.84 0.56 3.88
C PHE A 266 4.74 0.42 2.66
N MET A 267 4.54 1.28 1.66
CA MET A 267 5.39 1.27 0.47
C MET A 267 5.71 2.67 -0.02
N GLU A 268 6.89 2.80 -0.60
CA GLU A 268 7.35 4.04 -1.18
C GLU A 268 7.96 3.79 -2.56
N VAL A 269 7.48 4.53 -3.55
CA VAL A 269 7.95 4.45 -4.93
C VAL A 269 9.01 5.52 -5.15
N VAL A 270 10.21 5.07 -5.49
CA VAL A 270 11.36 5.94 -5.77
C VAL A 270 11.49 6.08 -7.28
N VAL A 271 11.22 7.29 -7.81
CA VAL A 271 11.33 7.53 -9.25
C VAL A 271 12.73 7.99 -9.65
N ASN A 272 13.29 7.39 -10.69
CA ASN A 272 14.61 7.71 -11.22
C ASN A 272 14.57 9.03 -11.99
N ASP A 273 14.48 10.14 -11.28
CA ASP A 273 14.43 11.47 -11.85
C ASP A 273 15.14 12.50 -10.96
N ARG A 274 15.47 13.67 -11.55
CA ARG A 274 16.10 14.82 -10.89
C ARG A 274 15.14 15.97 -10.64
N LYS A 275 13.97 15.98 -11.32
CA LYS A 275 12.95 16.99 -11.09
C LYS A 275 12.45 16.86 -9.65
N TYR A 276 12.25 17.99 -8.98
CA TYR A 276 11.64 18.02 -7.66
C TYR A 276 10.24 17.43 -7.74
N GLY A 277 9.91 16.51 -6.83
CA GLY A 277 8.59 15.93 -6.74
C GLY A 277 8.49 14.77 -5.77
N GLY A 278 7.28 14.55 -5.34
CA GLY A 278 6.86 13.48 -4.45
C GLY A 278 5.35 13.53 -4.27
N GLY A 279 4.85 12.71 -3.37
CA GLY A 279 3.46 12.66 -2.96
C GLY A 279 3.25 11.56 -1.92
N GLY A 280 2.44 11.80 -0.91
CA GLY A 280 2.15 10.83 0.15
C GLY A 280 0.66 10.70 0.40
N ILE A 281 0.10 9.51 0.22
CA ILE A 281 -1.33 9.22 0.42
C ILE A 281 -1.47 8.25 1.59
N HIS A 282 -2.21 8.65 2.61
CA HIS A 282 -2.33 7.92 3.88
C HIS A 282 -2.74 6.46 3.68
N ASN A 283 -1.92 5.53 4.19
CA ASN A 283 -2.10 4.07 4.10
C ASN A 283 -2.23 3.52 2.67
N LEU A 284 -1.80 4.29 1.63
CA LEU A 284 -1.81 3.83 0.24
C LEU A 284 -0.39 3.62 -0.28
N TYR A 285 0.37 4.69 -0.48
CA TYR A 285 1.80 4.74 -0.80
C TYR A 285 2.34 6.16 -0.71
N ALA A 286 3.68 6.29 -0.70
CA ALA A 286 4.36 7.55 -0.97
C ALA A 286 5.23 7.44 -2.23
N THR A 287 5.62 8.58 -2.79
CA THR A 287 6.52 8.69 -3.94
C THR A 287 7.57 9.76 -3.70
N VAL A 288 8.76 9.58 -4.26
CA VAL A 288 9.83 10.58 -4.19
C VAL A 288 10.74 10.50 -5.41
N SER A 289 11.23 11.64 -5.85
CA SER A 289 12.29 11.74 -6.85
C SER A 289 13.65 11.39 -6.24
N ALA A 290 14.43 10.51 -6.89
CA ALA A 290 15.66 9.96 -6.32
C ALA A 290 16.81 10.98 -6.22
N ASP A 291 16.99 11.83 -7.24
CA ASP A 291 18.23 12.60 -7.45
C ASP A 291 18.05 14.12 -7.28
N ASN A 292 16.97 14.58 -6.66
CA ASN A 292 16.80 15.99 -6.36
C ASN A 292 17.57 16.37 -5.08
N ARG A 293 18.08 17.59 -5.00
CA ARG A 293 18.78 18.08 -3.77
C ARG A 293 17.90 18.06 -2.52
N PHE A 294 16.58 18.11 -2.68
CA PHE A 294 15.61 18.07 -1.60
C PHE A 294 15.06 16.67 -1.32
N THR A 295 15.49 15.66 -2.07
CA THR A 295 15.07 14.28 -1.85
C THR A 295 15.13 13.83 -0.39
N PRO A 296 16.20 14.14 0.40
CA PRO A 296 16.24 13.75 1.80
C PRO A 296 15.10 14.28 2.65
N TYR A 297 14.68 15.52 2.37
CA TYR A 297 13.54 16.12 3.05
C TYR A 297 12.21 15.54 2.54
N VAL A 298 12.01 15.52 1.21
CA VAL A 298 10.76 15.05 0.59
C VAL A 298 10.46 13.60 0.95
N PHE A 299 11.47 12.72 0.96
CA PHE A 299 11.31 11.32 1.32
C PHE A 299 10.68 11.14 2.71
N VAL A 300 11.20 11.82 3.71
CA VAL A 300 10.69 11.74 5.08
C VAL A 300 9.33 12.44 5.22
N HIS A 301 9.14 13.55 4.51
CA HIS A 301 7.90 14.32 4.51
C HIS A 301 6.73 13.51 3.91
N GLU A 302 6.90 12.95 2.72
CA GLU A 302 5.86 12.14 2.06
C GLU A 302 5.60 10.83 2.82
N PHE A 303 6.63 10.25 3.42
CA PHE A 303 6.45 9.13 4.33
C PHE A 303 5.62 9.52 5.56
N GLY A 304 5.75 10.74 6.07
CA GLY A 304 4.92 11.27 7.15
C GLY A 304 3.43 11.30 6.82
N HIS A 305 3.07 11.75 5.61
CA HIS A 305 1.69 11.70 5.13
C HIS A 305 1.20 10.25 5.00
N HIS A 306 1.99 9.41 4.33
CA HIS A 306 1.61 8.03 4.08
C HIS A 306 1.50 7.19 5.36
N PHE A 307 2.51 7.25 6.22
CA PHE A 307 2.63 6.41 7.42
C PHE A 307 1.73 6.88 8.57
N ALA A 308 1.69 8.17 8.83
CA ALA A 308 1.07 8.75 10.02
C ALA A 308 -0.16 9.62 9.73
N GLY A 309 -0.54 9.83 8.45
CA GLY A 309 -1.66 10.68 8.07
C GLY A 309 -1.46 12.14 8.49
N LEU A 310 -0.20 12.61 8.49
CA LEU A 310 0.10 14.01 8.81
C LEU A 310 -0.42 14.91 7.68
N ALA A 311 -0.91 16.08 8.05
CA ALA A 311 -1.30 17.13 7.11
C ALA A 311 -0.14 18.13 6.93
N ASP A 312 -0.15 18.84 5.79
CA ASP A 312 0.75 19.97 5.59
C ASP A 312 0.38 21.15 6.46
N GLU A 313 1.36 21.79 7.10
CA GLU A 313 1.14 22.94 7.98
C GLU A 313 0.88 24.26 7.23
N TYR A 314 1.08 24.26 5.91
CA TYR A 314 0.99 25.47 5.09
C TYR A 314 -0.32 25.57 4.27
N TYR A 315 -1.36 24.84 4.66
CA TYR A 315 -2.72 24.92 4.12
C TYR A 315 -3.68 25.53 5.14
#